data_dfc31868172dd397612bd0ea867dbbeb
#
_entry.id   dfc31868172dd397612bd0ea867dbbeb
#
_cell.length_a   1.000
_cell.length_b   1.000
_cell.length_c   1.000
_cell.angle_alpha   90.00
_cell.angle_beta   90.00
_cell.angle_gamma   90.00
#
_symmetry.space_group_name_H-M   'P 1'
#
loop_
_entity.id
_entity.type
_entity.pdbx_description
1 polymer ?
#
loop_
_entity_poly.entity_id
_entity_poly.type
_entity_poly.pdbx_seq_one_letter_code
_entity_poly.pdbx_strand_id
1 'polypeptide(L)'
;MSLLVDTSVLIDHLRGHPGARAVLEQGLAAGEVHASEVTRLEVLAGMRPREEAPTRRLLTSLHWHPLDDAVAERAGELGRAWLPSHGGIDAADLAIAATAVLLEARLLTLNLRHFPMFADLARPY
;
A
#
# COMPACT_ATOMS: atom_id res chain seq x y z
N MET A 1 -12.71 -9.34 4.14
CA MET A 1 -12.09 -8.89 2.89
C MET A 1 -10.68 -8.37 3.17
N SER A 2 -9.71 -8.83 2.42
CA SER A 2 -8.33 -8.35 2.56
C SER A 2 -8.17 -6.95 1.97
N LEU A 3 -7.47 -6.10 2.72
CA LEU A 3 -7.12 -4.75 2.30
C LEU A 3 -5.60 -4.69 2.10
N LEU A 4 -5.15 -4.10 1.02
CA LEU A 4 -3.74 -3.77 0.86
C LEU A 4 -3.57 -2.27 0.97
N VAL A 5 -2.81 -1.83 1.97
CA VAL A 5 -2.64 -0.40 2.22
C VAL A 5 -1.38 0.11 1.54
N ASP A 6 -1.52 1.22 0.80
CA ASP A 6 -0.40 1.95 0.23
C ASP A 6 0.26 2.83 1.30
N THR A 7 1.50 3.16 1.06
CA THR A 7 2.33 4.00 1.94
C THR A 7 1.64 5.31 2.32
N SER A 8 0.95 5.96 1.37
CA SER A 8 0.27 7.24 1.61
C SER A 8 -0.74 7.19 2.75
N VAL A 9 -1.50 6.10 2.82
CA VAL A 9 -2.53 5.93 3.86
C VAL A 9 -1.91 5.63 5.22
N LEU A 10 -0.83 4.83 5.26
CA LEU A 10 -0.12 4.57 6.52
C LEU A 10 0.49 5.83 7.10
N ILE A 11 1.09 6.67 6.25
CA ILE A 11 1.67 7.94 6.67
C ILE A 11 0.60 8.86 7.24
N ASP A 12 -0.55 8.99 6.57
CA ASP A 12 -1.66 9.78 7.08
C ASP A 12 -2.16 9.27 8.43
N HIS A 13 -2.26 7.94 8.58
CA HIS A 13 -2.65 7.32 9.86
C HIS A 13 -1.67 7.70 10.97
N LEU A 14 -0.38 7.57 10.72
CA LEU A 14 0.66 7.89 11.69
C LEU A 14 0.67 9.38 12.08
N ARG A 15 0.27 10.25 11.16
CA ARG A 15 0.17 11.70 11.40
C ARG A 15 -1.16 12.13 11.97
N GLY A 16 -2.03 11.19 12.30
CA GLY A 16 -3.27 11.47 13.01
C GLY A 16 -4.44 11.90 12.13
N HIS A 17 -4.38 11.67 10.81
CA HIS A 17 -5.49 11.99 9.92
C HIS A 17 -6.73 11.18 10.30
N PRO A 18 -7.88 11.84 10.65
CA PRO A 18 -9.05 11.11 11.16
C PRO A 18 -9.61 10.09 10.15
N GLY A 19 -9.66 10.45 8.87
CA GLY A 19 -10.15 9.56 7.82
C GLY A 19 -9.30 8.30 7.69
N ALA A 20 -7.97 8.46 7.69
CA ALA A 20 -7.05 7.32 7.61
C ALA A 20 -7.20 6.42 8.83
N ARG A 21 -7.29 7.01 10.03
CA ARG A 21 -7.48 6.25 11.26
C ARG A 21 -8.77 5.45 11.24
N ALA A 22 -9.88 6.07 10.82
CA ALA A 22 -11.17 5.40 10.77
C ALA A 22 -11.15 4.17 9.86
N VAL A 23 -10.56 4.31 8.66
CA VAL A 23 -10.47 3.23 7.68
C VAL A 23 -9.56 2.09 8.18
N LEU A 24 -8.39 2.44 8.72
CA LEU A 24 -7.41 1.44 9.14
C LEU A 24 -7.77 0.73 10.44
N GLU A 25 -8.28 1.45 11.43
CA GLU A 25 -8.63 0.84 12.72
C GLU A 25 -9.63 -0.29 12.56
N GLN A 26 -10.63 -0.11 11.70
CA GLN A 26 -11.61 -1.13 11.43
C GLN A 26 -10.96 -2.38 10.80
N GLY A 27 -10.13 -2.18 9.79
CA GLY A 27 -9.43 -3.28 9.13
C GLY A 27 -8.42 -3.98 10.03
N LEU A 28 -7.69 -3.20 10.84
CA LEU A 28 -6.72 -3.76 11.78
C LEU A 28 -7.39 -4.61 12.85
N ALA A 29 -8.52 -4.15 13.38
CA ALA A 29 -9.28 -4.91 14.38
C ALA A 29 -9.77 -6.25 13.81
N ALA A 30 -10.10 -6.31 12.52
CA ALA A 30 -10.52 -7.53 11.85
C ALA A 30 -9.33 -8.40 11.37
N GLY A 31 -8.09 -7.92 11.50
CA GLY A 31 -6.90 -8.66 11.03
C GLY A 31 -6.81 -8.74 9.50
N GLU A 32 -7.36 -7.77 8.80
CA GLU A 32 -7.49 -7.80 7.34
C GLU A 32 -6.50 -6.92 6.57
N VAL A 33 -5.61 -6.19 7.27
CA VAL A 33 -4.74 -5.21 6.61
C VAL A 33 -3.39 -5.82 6.25
N HIS A 34 -3.08 -5.79 4.97
CA HIS A 34 -1.84 -6.28 4.38
C HIS A 34 -1.05 -5.13 3.79
N ALA A 35 0.26 -5.30 3.65
CA ALA A 35 1.13 -4.32 3.01
C ALA A 35 2.31 -5.01 2.32
N SER A 36 2.85 -4.35 1.30
CA SER A 36 4.08 -4.78 0.63
C SER A 36 5.30 -4.39 1.45
N GLU A 37 6.36 -5.20 1.40
CA GLU A 37 7.64 -4.84 2.00
C GLU A 37 8.23 -3.55 1.41
N VAL A 38 7.84 -3.19 0.18
CA VAL A 38 8.19 -1.89 -0.40
C VAL A 38 7.60 -0.75 0.43
N THR A 39 6.39 -0.93 0.93
CA THR A 39 5.74 0.05 1.82
C THR A 39 6.47 0.15 3.15
N ARG A 40 6.95 -0.96 3.72
CA ARG A 40 7.77 -0.92 4.94
C ARG A 40 9.00 -0.05 4.72
N LEU A 41 9.69 -0.27 3.59
CA LEU A 41 10.89 0.51 3.25
C LEU A 41 10.57 2.00 3.18
N GLU A 42 9.50 2.38 2.50
CA GLU A 42 9.13 3.79 2.33
C GLU A 42 8.75 4.44 3.66
N VAL A 43 8.00 3.74 4.50
CA VAL A 43 7.60 4.25 5.82
C VAL A 43 8.83 4.46 6.70
N LEU A 44 9.74 3.48 6.75
CA LEU A 44 10.94 3.57 7.57
C LEU A 44 11.91 4.64 7.05
N ALA A 45 12.02 4.79 5.73
CA ALA A 45 12.89 5.80 5.14
C ALA A 45 12.44 7.23 5.46
N GLY A 46 11.13 7.46 5.56
CA GLY A 46 10.56 8.76 5.88
C GLY A 46 10.30 9.01 7.35
N MET A 47 10.59 8.04 8.21
CA MET A 47 10.29 8.11 9.64
C MET A 47 11.15 9.15 10.35
N ARG A 48 10.51 9.99 11.16
CA ARG A 48 11.23 10.95 12.03
C ARG A 48 11.54 10.30 13.38
N PRO A 49 12.62 10.75 14.08
CA PRO A 49 13.01 10.10 15.35
C PRO A 49 11.88 9.98 16.38
N ARG A 50 11.06 11.02 16.53
CA ARG A 50 9.94 11.00 17.49
C ARG A 50 8.80 10.09 17.07
N GLU A 51 8.78 9.64 15.83
CA GLU A 51 7.73 8.78 15.29
C GLU A 51 8.05 7.30 15.45
N GLU A 52 9.22 6.95 15.93
CA GLU A 52 9.70 5.56 15.92
C GLU A 52 8.78 4.61 16.68
N ALA A 53 8.43 4.91 17.91
CA ALA A 53 7.62 4.01 18.73
C ALA A 53 6.23 3.75 18.14
N PRO A 54 5.44 4.77 17.76
CA PRO A 54 4.13 4.53 17.14
C PRO A 54 4.25 3.85 15.77
N THR A 55 5.28 4.18 14.98
CA THR A 55 5.52 3.53 13.69
C THR A 55 5.79 2.05 13.88
N ARG A 56 6.70 1.67 14.78
CA ARG A 56 7.01 0.25 15.05
C ARG A 56 5.78 -0.50 15.51
N ARG A 57 4.95 0.09 16.37
CA ARG A 57 3.71 -0.55 16.81
C ARG A 57 2.75 -0.82 15.65
N LEU A 58 2.58 0.17 14.77
CA LEU A 58 1.72 0.01 13.60
C LEU A 58 2.24 -1.11 12.70
N LEU A 59 3.54 -1.13 12.43
CA LEU A 59 4.14 -2.12 11.54
C LEU A 59 3.96 -3.56 12.06
N THR A 60 3.88 -3.78 13.37
CA THR A 60 3.66 -5.12 13.91
C THR A 60 2.22 -5.62 13.76
N SER A 61 1.28 -4.76 13.42
CA SER A 61 -0.13 -5.12 13.31
C SER A 61 -0.58 -5.45 11.89
N LEU A 62 0.33 -5.38 10.92
CA LEU A 62 0.05 -5.62 9.50
C LEU A 62 0.55 -7.00 9.06
N HIS A 63 -0.07 -7.54 8.01
CA HIS A 63 0.43 -8.75 7.33
C HIS A 63 1.33 -8.30 6.16
N TRP A 64 2.61 -8.63 6.23
CA TRP A 64 3.60 -8.18 5.27
C TRP A 64 3.84 -9.19 4.15
N HIS A 65 4.02 -8.70 2.93
CA HIS A 65 4.26 -9.52 1.74
C HIS A 65 5.57 -9.13 1.07
N PRO A 66 6.45 -10.10 0.84
CA PRO A 66 7.75 -9.82 0.22
C PRO A 66 7.62 -9.47 -1.26
N LEU A 67 8.64 -8.79 -1.78
CA LEU A 67 8.80 -8.61 -3.22
C LEU A 67 9.52 -9.87 -3.73
N ASP A 68 8.75 -10.94 -3.91
CA ASP A 68 9.27 -12.23 -4.38
C ASP A 68 9.13 -12.36 -5.90
N ASP A 69 9.48 -13.54 -6.43
CA ASP A 69 9.43 -13.80 -7.86
C ASP A 69 8.04 -13.57 -8.44
N ALA A 70 7.00 -14.06 -7.77
CA ALA A 70 5.63 -13.93 -8.25
C ALA A 70 5.19 -12.46 -8.33
N VAL A 71 5.52 -11.68 -7.31
CA VAL A 71 5.21 -10.24 -7.29
C VAL A 71 5.99 -9.52 -8.39
N ALA A 72 7.29 -9.81 -8.53
CA ALA A 72 8.13 -9.17 -9.54
C ALA A 72 7.64 -9.47 -10.95
N GLU A 73 7.28 -10.73 -11.24
CA GLU A 73 6.74 -11.11 -12.53
C GLU A 73 5.44 -10.38 -12.85
N ARG A 74 4.51 -10.36 -11.91
CA ARG A 74 3.23 -9.67 -12.10
C ARG A 74 3.44 -8.16 -12.23
N ALA A 75 4.32 -7.56 -11.43
CA ALA A 75 4.65 -6.14 -11.53
C ALA A 75 5.20 -5.78 -12.91
N GLY A 76 6.07 -6.64 -13.46
CA GLY A 76 6.59 -6.48 -14.82
C GLY A 76 5.50 -6.52 -15.88
N GLU A 77 4.55 -7.44 -15.77
CA GLU A 77 3.40 -7.52 -16.68
C GLU A 77 2.56 -6.25 -16.62
N LEU A 78 2.27 -5.75 -15.41
CA LEU A 78 1.52 -4.50 -15.23
C LEU A 78 2.27 -3.32 -15.82
N GLY A 79 3.59 -3.27 -15.65
CA GLY A 79 4.43 -2.22 -16.23
C GLY A 79 4.36 -2.20 -17.75
N ARG A 80 4.48 -3.35 -18.38
CA ARG A 80 4.37 -3.45 -19.85
C ARG A 80 3.00 -2.99 -20.36
N ALA A 81 1.95 -3.29 -19.61
CA ALA A 81 0.58 -2.94 -20.02
C ALA A 81 0.28 -1.45 -19.83
N TRP A 82 0.79 -0.80 -18.77
CA TRP A 82 0.33 0.52 -18.37
C TRP A 82 1.35 1.66 -18.51
N LEU A 83 2.66 1.39 -18.41
CA LEU A 83 3.67 2.44 -18.53
C LEU A 83 3.64 3.21 -19.86
N PRO A 84 3.33 2.58 -21.02
CA PRO A 84 3.27 3.34 -22.27
C PRO A 84 2.26 4.49 -22.26
N SER A 85 1.17 4.35 -21.50
CA SER A 85 0.13 5.38 -21.40
C SER A 85 0.17 6.17 -20.08
N HIS A 86 0.92 5.72 -19.06
CA HIS A 86 0.93 6.30 -17.72
C HIS A 86 2.35 6.38 -17.18
N GLY A 87 3.11 7.34 -17.64
CA GLY A 87 4.55 7.48 -17.34
C GLY A 87 4.89 7.86 -15.90
N GLY A 88 3.90 8.21 -15.06
CA GLY A 88 4.16 8.61 -13.67
C GLY A 88 4.21 7.46 -12.67
N ILE A 89 3.99 6.22 -13.12
CA ILE A 89 3.99 5.04 -12.26
C ILE A 89 5.44 4.58 -12.04
N ASP A 90 5.85 4.40 -10.79
CA ASP A 90 7.20 3.91 -10.48
C ASP A 90 7.21 2.42 -10.12
N ALA A 91 8.41 1.88 -9.89
CA ALA A 91 8.57 0.46 -9.57
C ALA A 91 7.88 0.09 -8.25
N ALA A 92 7.89 0.98 -7.26
CA ALA A 92 7.21 0.74 -5.99
C ALA A 92 5.70 0.61 -6.18
N ASP A 93 5.10 1.49 -6.99
CA ASP A 93 3.67 1.42 -7.32
C ASP A 93 3.31 0.09 -7.99
N LEU A 94 4.15 -0.35 -8.94
CA LEU A 94 3.94 -1.62 -9.63
C LEU A 94 4.01 -2.81 -8.68
N ALA A 95 4.94 -2.80 -7.74
CA ALA A 95 5.06 -3.85 -6.73
C ALA A 95 3.84 -3.88 -5.81
N ILE A 96 3.35 -2.73 -5.39
CA ILE A 96 2.15 -2.62 -4.56
C ILE A 96 0.93 -3.12 -5.33
N ALA A 97 0.77 -2.68 -6.58
CA ALA A 97 -0.33 -3.13 -7.42
C ALA A 97 -0.32 -4.65 -7.63
N ALA A 98 0.84 -5.22 -7.94
CA ALA A 98 0.99 -6.65 -8.13
C ALA A 98 0.63 -7.44 -6.87
N THR A 99 1.04 -6.95 -5.71
CA THR A 99 0.71 -7.58 -4.43
C THR A 99 -0.81 -7.59 -4.22
N ALA A 100 -1.48 -6.47 -4.48
CA ALA A 100 -2.94 -6.38 -4.36
C ALA A 100 -3.65 -7.36 -5.30
N VAL A 101 -3.19 -7.46 -6.55
CA VAL A 101 -3.76 -8.38 -7.53
C VAL A 101 -3.60 -9.84 -7.09
N LEU A 102 -2.39 -10.22 -6.66
CA LEU A 102 -2.12 -11.60 -6.25
C LEU A 102 -2.88 -12.01 -4.99
N LEU A 103 -3.12 -11.08 -4.08
CA LEU A 103 -3.91 -11.33 -2.86
C LEU A 103 -5.41 -11.22 -3.10
N GLU A 104 -5.82 -10.73 -4.26
CA GLU A 104 -7.20 -10.35 -4.51
C GLU A 104 -7.71 -9.38 -3.43
N ALA A 105 -6.83 -8.47 -3.01
CA ALA A 105 -7.12 -7.49 -1.97
C ALA A 105 -7.59 -6.18 -2.57
N ARG A 106 -8.40 -5.46 -1.80
CA ARG A 106 -8.78 -4.10 -2.16
C ARG A 106 -7.64 -3.15 -1.81
N LEU A 107 -7.22 -2.34 -2.77
CA LEU A 107 -6.16 -1.36 -2.55
C LEU A 107 -6.70 -0.09 -1.89
N LEU A 108 -6.05 0.34 -0.81
CA LEU A 108 -6.30 1.63 -0.15
C LEU A 108 -5.15 2.57 -0.46
N THR A 109 -5.41 3.60 -1.26
CA THR A 109 -4.39 4.59 -1.66
C THR A 109 -5.02 5.95 -1.88
N LEU A 110 -4.23 7.00 -1.69
CA LEU A 110 -4.60 8.36 -2.08
C LEU A 110 -4.11 8.70 -3.49
N ASN A 111 -3.19 7.90 -4.03
CA ASN A 111 -2.53 8.16 -5.32
C ASN A 111 -3.26 7.43 -6.46
N LEU A 112 -4.52 7.77 -6.68
CA LEU A 112 -5.36 7.06 -7.65
C LEU A 112 -4.76 7.01 -9.04
N ARG A 113 -4.08 8.08 -9.48
CA ARG A 113 -3.48 8.17 -10.81
C ARG A 113 -2.33 7.20 -11.04
N HIS A 114 -1.71 6.71 -9.97
CA HIS A 114 -0.62 5.74 -10.06
C HIS A 114 -1.11 4.29 -10.20
N PHE A 115 -2.42 4.08 -10.09
CA PHE A 115 -3.01 2.73 -10.10
C PHE A 115 -4.15 2.60 -11.12
N PRO A 116 -3.91 2.95 -12.42
CA PRO A 116 -4.96 2.89 -13.44
C PRO A 116 -5.47 1.49 -13.74
N MET A 117 -4.73 0.45 -13.33
CA MET A 117 -5.11 -0.94 -13.51
C MET A 117 -6.30 -1.36 -12.64
N PHE A 118 -6.68 -0.57 -11.65
CA PHE A 118 -7.85 -0.85 -10.80
C PHE A 118 -9.00 0.06 -11.19
N ALA A 119 -9.96 -0.49 -11.96
CA ALA A 119 -11.05 0.30 -12.53
C ALA A 119 -11.98 0.93 -11.49
N ASP A 120 -12.18 0.25 -10.36
CA ASP A 120 -13.12 0.67 -9.32
C ASP A 120 -12.43 1.41 -8.16
N LEU A 121 -11.20 1.84 -8.36
CA LEU A 121 -10.44 2.49 -7.30
C LEU A 121 -11.02 3.87 -6.99
N ALA A 122 -11.28 4.12 -5.70
CA ALA A 122 -11.81 5.39 -5.21
C ALA A 122 -11.03 5.83 -3.97
N ARG A 123 -11.11 7.10 -3.64
CA ARG A 123 -10.47 7.62 -2.43
C ARG A 123 -11.04 6.90 -1.20
N PRO A 124 -10.18 6.41 -0.29
CA PRO A 124 -10.65 5.70 0.90
C PRO A 124 -11.25 6.63 1.96
N TYR A 125 -10.94 7.90 1.88
CA TYR A 125 -11.50 8.92 2.79
C TYR A 125 -11.37 10.32 2.22
#